data_fac44ea5c0e3c564caccfce5267d0eec
#
_entry.id   fac44ea5c0e3c564caccfce5267d0eec
#
_cell.length_a   1.000
_cell.length_b   1.000
_cell.length_c   1.000
_cell.angle_alpha   90.00
_cell.angle_beta   90.00
_cell.angle_gamma   90.00
#
_symmetry.space_group_name_H-M   'P 1'
#
loop_
_entity.id
_entity.type
_entity.pdbx_description
1 polymer ?
#
loop_
_entity_poly.entity_id
_entity_poly.type
_entity_poly.pdbx_seq_one_letter_code
_entity_poly.pdbx_strand_id
1 'polypeptide(L)'
;PGFKCDPEVDGVNSEACIAIDYEAHEIIICGSRYAGEIKKSVFATMNYVMTKKNVLPMHCSANMDPATGETAVFFGLSGTGKTTLSADPNRKLIGDDEHGW
;
A
#
# COMPACT_ATOMS: atom_id res chain seq x y z
N PRO A 1 -8.91 -18.39 -2.03
CA PRO A 1 -7.88 -19.02 -2.83
C PRO A 1 -8.41 -20.33 -3.41
N GLY A 2 -8.42 -20.48 -4.72
CA GLY A 2 -8.97 -21.65 -5.43
C GLY A 2 -10.12 -21.32 -6.37
N PHE A 3 -10.82 -20.23 -6.15
CA PHE A 3 -11.71 -19.64 -7.15
C PHE A 3 -10.87 -18.89 -8.21
N LYS A 4 -11.22 -19.07 -9.46
CA LYS A 4 -10.64 -18.36 -10.59
C LYS A 4 -11.76 -17.64 -11.32
N CYS A 5 -11.48 -16.43 -11.76
CA CYS A 5 -12.41 -15.73 -12.66
C CYS A 5 -12.30 -16.30 -14.08
N ASP A 6 -13.40 -16.21 -14.79
CA ASP A 6 -13.45 -16.46 -16.24
C ASP A 6 -13.51 -15.11 -16.96
N PRO A 7 -12.44 -14.70 -17.68
CA PRO A 7 -12.41 -13.41 -18.36
C PRO A 7 -13.58 -13.15 -19.32
N GLU A 8 -14.09 -14.19 -19.98
CA GLU A 8 -15.18 -14.06 -20.95
C GLU A 8 -16.55 -13.91 -20.27
N VAL A 9 -16.72 -14.54 -19.11
CA VAL A 9 -17.99 -14.53 -18.35
C VAL A 9 -18.04 -13.36 -17.37
N ASP A 10 -16.94 -13.14 -16.65
CA ASP A 10 -16.87 -12.17 -15.56
C ASP A 10 -16.47 -10.76 -16.03
N GLY A 11 -16.07 -10.59 -17.30
CA GLY A 11 -15.67 -9.29 -17.86
C GLY A 11 -14.38 -8.72 -17.26
N VAL A 12 -13.47 -9.59 -16.82
CA VAL A 12 -12.18 -9.24 -16.21
C VAL A 12 -11.01 -9.54 -17.13
N ASN A 13 -9.81 -9.02 -16.83
CA ASN A 13 -8.66 -9.14 -17.73
C ASN A 13 -7.85 -10.47 -17.54
N SER A 14 -8.10 -11.21 -16.48
CA SER A 14 -7.37 -12.44 -16.16
C SER A 14 -8.17 -13.33 -15.20
N GLU A 15 -7.64 -14.53 -14.90
CA GLU A 15 -8.18 -15.42 -13.87
C GLU A 15 -8.16 -14.84 -12.45
N ALA A 16 -7.44 -13.72 -12.24
CA ALA A 16 -7.42 -12.98 -10.98
C ALA A 16 -8.10 -11.62 -11.15
N CYS A 17 -8.90 -11.25 -10.16
CA CYS A 17 -9.61 -9.97 -10.12
C CYS A 17 -9.51 -9.35 -8.72
N ILE A 18 -9.27 -8.04 -8.68
CA ILE A 18 -9.39 -7.24 -7.48
C ILE A 18 -10.38 -6.13 -7.79
N ALA A 19 -11.56 -6.20 -7.18
CA ALA A 19 -12.61 -5.21 -7.33
C ALA A 19 -12.78 -4.44 -6.02
N ILE A 20 -12.87 -3.10 -6.13
CA ILE A 20 -13.04 -2.22 -4.97
C ILE A 20 -14.34 -1.44 -5.19
N ASP A 21 -15.29 -1.62 -4.29
CA ASP A 21 -16.51 -0.82 -4.22
C ASP A 21 -16.38 0.18 -3.06
N TYR A 22 -16.22 1.45 -3.41
CA TYR A 22 -16.07 2.53 -2.42
C TYR A 22 -17.38 2.93 -1.75
N GLU A 23 -18.51 2.64 -2.37
CA GLU A 23 -19.84 2.96 -1.83
C GLU A 23 -20.28 1.88 -0.85
N ALA A 24 -20.15 0.62 -1.23
CA ALA A 24 -20.46 -0.53 -0.37
C ALA A 24 -19.37 -0.77 0.71
N HIS A 25 -18.19 -0.14 0.58
CA HIS A 25 -17.02 -0.38 1.42
C HIS A 25 -16.53 -1.84 1.37
N GLU A 26 -16.53 -2.41 0.18
CA GLU A 26 -16.15 -3.79 -0.04
C GLU A 26 -14.94 -3.91 -0.97
N ILE A 27 -14.09 -4.91 -0.68
CA ILE A 27 -12.99 -5.32 -1.54
C ILE A 27 -13.12 -6.82 -1.80
N ILE A 28 -13.25 -7.19 -3.05
CA ILE A 28 -13.35 -8.59 -3.49
C ILE A 28 -12.04 -8.96 -4.18
N ILE A 29 -11.37 -9.99 -3.69
CA ILE A 29 -10.12 -10.52 -4.26
C ILE A 29 -10.35 -11.96 -4.68
N CYS A 30 -10.33 -12.22 -5.98
CA CYS A 30 -10.53 -13.52 -6.59
C CYS A 30 -9.25 -13.99 -7.30
N GLY A 31 -9.01 -15.31 -7.31
CA GLY A 31 -7.97 -15.95 -8.12
C GLY A 31 -6.53 -15.71 -7.68
N SER A 32 -6.28 -14.83 -6.71
CA SER A 32 -4.94 -14.57 -6.20
C SER A 32 -4.61 -15.45 -4.99
N ARG A 33 -3.36 -15.93 -4.94
CA ARG A 33 -2.77 -16.60 -3.76
C ARG A 33 -1.76 -15.71 -3.05
N TYR A 34 -1.56 -14.49 -3.54
CA TYR A 34 -0.61 -13.53 -3.00
C TYR A 34 -1.29 -12.66 -1.93
N ALA A 35 -0.91 -12.87 -0.67
CA ALA A 35 -1.48 -12.13 0.46
C ALA A 35 -1.24 -10.59 0.40
N GLY A 36 -0.22 -10.15 -0.33
CA GLY A 36 0.05 -8.74 -0.59
C GLY A 36 -1.07 -8.00 -1.30
N GLU A 37 -1.96 -8.70 -2.02
CA GLU A 37 -3.14 -8.08 -2.65
C GLU A 37 -4.10 -7.49 -1.62
N ILE A 38 -4.24 -8.11 -0.46
CA ILE A 38 -5.07 -7.60 0.64
C ILE A 38 -4.50 -6.27 1.11
N LYS A 39 -3.19 -6.20 1.40
CA LYS A 39 -2.51 -4.99 1.83
C LYS A 39 -2.60 -3.89 0.77
N LYS A 40 -2.29 -4.21 -0.48
CA LYS A 40 -2.25 -3.21 -1.56
C LYS A 40 -3.63 -2.71 -1.97
N SER A 41 -4.67 -3.51 -1.92
CA SER A 41 -6.05 -3.06 -2.16
C SER A 41 -6.56 -2.15 -1.04
N VAL A 42 -6.22 -2.45 0.21
CA VAL A 42 -6.50 -1.54 1.34
C VAL A 42 -5.74 -0.21 1.16
N PHE A 43 -4.46 -0.26 0.77
CA PHE A 43 -3.70 0.96 0.51
C PHE A 43 -4.28 1.77 -0.67
N ALA A 44 -4.74 1.13 -1.74
CA ALA A 44 -5.45 1.81 -2.82
C ALA A 44 -6.73 2.51 -2.33
N THR A 45 -7.48 1.84 -1.46
CA THR A 45 -8.66 2.43 -0.81
C THR A 45 -8.28 3.62 0.07
N MET A 46 -7.20 3.51 0.84
CA MET A 46 -6.69 4.61 1.68
C MET A 46 -6.23 5.80 0.85
N ASN A 47 -5.63 5.59 -0.33
CA ASN A 47 -5.31 6.69 -1.26
C ASN A 47 -6.56 7.50 -1.63
N TYR A 48 -7.66 6.83 -1.90
CA TYR A 48 -8.93 7.51 -2.21
C TYR A 48 -9.54 8.23 -1.00
N VAL A 49 -9.63 7.54 0.14
CA VAL A 49 -10.30 8.03 1.35
C VAL A 49 -9.49 9.16 2.02
N MET A 50 -8.18 9.01 2.15
CA MET A 50 -7.31 9.96 2.85
C MET A 50 -7.16 11.27 2.09
N THR A 51 -7.08 11.22 0.77
CA THR A 51 -7.02 12.42 -0.07
C THR A 51 -8.27 13.31 0.14
N LYS A 52 -9.45 12.72 0.32
CA LYS A 52 -10.67 13.46 0.66
C LYS A 52 -10.64 14.09 2.05
N LYS A 53 -9.74 13.65 2.92
CA LYS A 53 -9.52 14.18 4.28
C LYS A 53 -8.31 15.11 4.36
N ASN A 54 -7.76 15.55 3.22
CA ASN A 54 -6.55 16.36 3.11
C ASN A 54 -5.31 15.70 3.73
N VAL A 55 -5.24 14.39 3.71
CA VAL A 55 -4.06 13.61 4.07
C VAL A 55 -3.45 13.05 2.80
N LEU A 56 -2.14 13.24 2.59
CA LEU A 56 -1.40 12.70 1.46
C LEU A 56 -0.92 11.27 1.79
N PRO A 57 -1.51 10.23 1.18
CA PRO A 57 -1.00 8.87 1.32
C PRO A 57 0.26 8.68 0.47
N MET A 58 1.25 8.01 1.03
CA MET A 58 2.57 7.83 0.42
C MET A 58 3.05 6.39 0.55
N HIS A 59 3.51 5.80 -0.55
CA HIS A 59 4.25 4.54 -0.54
C HIS A 59 5.73 4.85 -0.35
N CYS A 60 6.14 4.94 0.90
CA CYS A 60 7.48 5.33 1.29
C CYS A 60 7.85 4.72 2.65
N SER A 61 9.14 4.68 2.97
CA SER A 61 9.60 4.52 4.34
C SER A 61 9.91 5.88 4.96
N ALA A 62 9.90 5.96 6.30
CA ALA A 62 10.17 7.20 7.01
C ALA A 62 10.91 6.93 8.32
N ASN A 63 11.82 7.84 8.67
CA ASN A 63 12.50 7.85 9.96
C ASN A 63 12.62 9.28 10.50
N MET A 64 12.94 9.40 11.76
CA MET A 64 13.03 10.68 12.45
C MET A 64 14.37 10.77 13.23
N ASP A 65 14.99 11.94 13.16
CA ASP A 65 16.12 12.27 14.04
C ASP A 65 15.62 12.48 15.47
N PRO A 66 16.09 11.70 16.45
CA PRO A 66 15.62 11.82 17.84
C PRO A 66 16.05 13.13 18.53
N ALA A 67 17.10 13.81 18.03
CA ALA A 67 17.61 15.04 18.63
C ALA A 67 16.87 16.28 18.12
N THR A 68 16.55 16.32 16.82
CA THR A 68 15.92 17.49 16.17
C THR A 68 14.45 17.31 15.89
N GLY A 69 13.94 16.07 15.83
CA GLY A 69 12.59 15.74 15.40
C GLY A 69 12.42 15.78 13.87
N GLU A 70 13.47 16.08 13.11
CA GLU A 70 13.40 16.12 11.64
C GLU A 70 13.10 14.75 11.05
N THR A 71 12.07 14.69 10.22
CA THR A 71 11.61 13.47 9.57
C THR A 71 12.12 13.41 8.14
N ALA A 72 12.72 12.28 7.78
CA ALA A 72 13.11 11.95 6.41
C ALA A 72 12.15 10.93 5.81
N VAL A 73 11.78 11.14 4.55
CA VAL A 73 10.88 10.26 3.79
C VAL A 73 11.63 9.71 2.58
N PHE A 74 11.56 8.40 2.38
CA PHE A 74 12.31 7.69 1.35
C PHE A 74 11.36 7.11 0.32
N PHE A 75 11.38 7.65 -0.89
CA PHE A 75 10.62 7.16 -2.03
C PHE A 75 11.50 6.28 -2.94
N GLY A 76 10.88 5.37 -3.64
CA GLY A 76 11.54 4.53 -4.64
C GLY A 76 10.71 3.31 -5.00
N LEU A 77 11.07 2.62 -6.06
CA LEU A 77 10.44 1.38 -6.49
C LEU A 77 10.72 0.23 -5.50
N SER A 78 10.00 -0.87 -5.63
CA SER A 78 10.25 -2.08 -4.85
C SER A 78 11.69 -2.56 -5.03
N GLY A 79 12.37 -2.93 -3.95
CA GLY A 79 13.75 -3.44 -3.98
C GLY A 79 14.84 -2.37 -4.16
N THR A 80 14.52 -1.07 -4.15
CA THR A 80 15.52 0.01 -4.30
C THR A 80 16.25 0.37 -3.01
N GLY A 81 15.91 -0.27 -1.88
CA GLY A 81 16.60 -0.07 -0.62
C GLY A 81 15.95 0.95 0.32
N LYS A 82 14.71 1.37 0.09
CA LYS A 82 13.97 2.30 0.98
C LYS A 82 14.01 1.86 2.45
N THR A 83 13.61 0.62 2.71
CA THR A 83 13.60 0.03 4.05
C THR A 83 15.00 -0.01 4.67
N THR A 84 16.02 -0.36 3.88
CA THR A 84 17.41 -0.40 4.33
C THR A 84 17.92 0.98 4.73
N LEU A 85 17.63 2.00 3.92
CA LEU A 85 18.06 3.38 4.20
C LEU A 85 17.33 3.97 5.42
N SER A 86 16.05 3.66 5.59
CA SER A 86 15.28 4.18 6.72
C SER A 86 15.61 3.49 8.06
N ALA A 87 16.19 2.29 8.03
CA ALA A 87 16.60 1.53 9.21
C ALA A 87 17.98 1.97 9.76
N ASP A 88 18.27 3.27 9.78
CA ASP A 88 19.48 3.83 10.37
C ASP A 88 19.46 3.67 11.90
N PRO A 89 20.51 3.09 12.54
CA PRO A 89 20.55 2.87 13.98
C PRO A 89 20.56 4.18 14.80
N ASN A 90 20.95 5.31 14.21
CA ASN A 90 20.95 6.61 14.86
C ASN A 90 19.64 7.38 14.71
N ARG A 91 18.68 6.85 13.95
CA ARG A 91 17.38 7.47 13.70
C ARG A 91 16.25 6.53 14.14
N LYS A 92 15.12 7.09 14.55
CA LYS A 92 13.94 6.31 14.92
C LYS A 92 13.13 5.97 13.67
N LEU A 93 12.99 4.70 13.37
CA LEU A 93 12.08 4.25 12.31
C LEU A 93 10.63 4.62 12.67
N ILE A 94 9.94 5.32 11.77
CA ILE A 94 8.50 5.60 11.86
C ILE A 94 7.74 4.45 11.21
N GLY A 95 8.15 4.06 10.01
CA GLY A 95 7.59 2.94 9.28
C GLY A 95 8.35 2.69 7.98
N ASP A 96 8.12 1.53 7.37
CA ASP A 96 8.96 1.06 6.28
C ASP A 96 8.28 1.00 4.90
N ASP A 97 6.96 1.20 4.81
CA ASP A 97 6.25 0.97 3.54
C ASP A 97 5.18 2.02 3.20
N GLU A 98 4.23 2.33 4.08
CA GLU A 98 3.06 3.15 3.75
C GLU A 98 2.76 4.16 4.86
N HIS A 99 2.56 5.44 4.47
CA HIS A 99 2.36 6.55 5.39
C HIS A 99 1.28 7.51 4.90
N GLY A 100 0.73 8.31 5.81
CA GLY A 100 -0.10 9.47 5.51
C GLY A 100 0.51 10.74 6.10
N TRP A 101 0.52 11.82 5.31
CA TRP A 101 1.02 13.14 5.73
C TRP A 101 -0.03 14.20 5.54
#